data_4e23e5e355490d8b31415c2bc17455dc
#
_entry.id   4e23e5e355490d8b31415c2bc17455dc
#
_cell.length_a   1.000
_cell.length_b   1.000
_cell.length_c   1.000
_cell.angle_alpha   90.00
_cell.angle_beta   90.00
_cell.angle_gamma   90.00
#
_symmetry.space_group_name_H-M   'P 1'
#
loop_
_entity.id
_entity.type
_entity.pdbx_description
1 polymer ?
#
loop_
_entity_poly.entity_id
_entity_poly.type
_entity_poly.pdbx_seq_one_letter_code
_entity_poly.pdbx_strand_id
1 'polypeptide(L)'
;HATAINGTECGIDIEKGIPPEIFRATLEHLNEASLKKFYRRMCCEHLDDFKEAFPERDMNSLYDELRAIGENITLHPRPRFRWDKAIIGTRDLIFPARNQVNAWEGTTVVQELDEPHFFHFRPVVLENRLDKATIKNSFGNAASTYEREGLIQSRIARQLNDKIPSRLNKCIDNILEIGCGTGKLTRCLI
;
A
#
# COMPACT_ATOMS: atom_id res chain seq x y z
N HIS A 1 15.95 0.87 1.07
CA HIS A 1 15.54 0.99 2.48
C HIS A 1 14.04 0.88 2.59
N ALA A 2 13.57 0.04 3.50
CA ALA A 2 12.16 -0.18 3.76
C ALA A 2 11.82 0.20 5.20
N THR A 3 10.78 1.02 5.37
CA THR A 3 10.32 1.46 6.68
C THR A 3 8.86 1.08 6.87
N ALA A 4 8.55 0.36 7.93
CA ALA A 4 7.19 0.12 8.37
C ALA A 4 6.71 1.30 9.22
N ILE A 5 5.45 1.71 9.06
CA ILE A 5 4.85 2.79 9.86
C ILE A 5 3.51 2.27 10.39
N ASN A 6 3.36 2.30 11.70
CA ASN A 6 2.13 1.90 12.40
C ASN A 6 1.53 0.58 11.93
N GLY A 7 2.37 -0.46 11.82
CA GLY A 7 1.93 -1.78 11.41
C GLY A 7 3.00 -2.85 11.64
N THR A 8 2.61 -4.10 11.47
CA THR A 8 3.50 -5.26 11.56
C THR A 8 3.22 -6.26 10.46
N GLU A 9 4.12 -7.19 10.23
CA GLU A 9 3.87 -8.31 9.32
C GLU A 9 2.78 -9.26 9.84
N CYS A 10 2.42 -9.16 11.12
CA CYS A 10 1.44 -10.05 11.73
C CYS A 10 -0.02 -9.64 11.52
N GLY A 11 -0.29 -8.38 11.19
CA GLY A 11 -1.64 -7.87 10.93
C GLY A 11 -2.64 -8.17 12.05
N ILE A 12 -3.17 -9.38 12.11
CA ILE A 12 -4.09 -9.85 13.15
C ILE A 12 -3.38 -10.89 14.00
N ASP A 13 -3.07 -10.54 15.24
CA ASP A 13 -2.38 -11.39 16.19
C ASP A 13 -2.54 -10.82 17.61
N ILE A 14 -2.63 -11.68 18.64
CA ILE A 14 -2.91 -11.22 20.00
C ILE A 14 -1.74 -10.44 20.62
N GLU A 15 -0.51 -10.74 20.24
CA GLU A 15 0.70 -10.17 20.83
C GLU A 15 1.49 -9.27 19.85
N LYS A 16 1.33 -9.50 18.55
CA LYS A 16 2.15 -8.87 17.49
C LYS A 16 1.33 -8.18 16.42
N GLY A 17 0.01 -8.12 16.57
CA GLY A 17 -0.92 -7.57 15.61
C GLY A 17 -2.08 -6.85 16.28
N ILE A 18 -3.15 -6.62 15.52
CA ILE A 18 -4.44 -6.24 16.06
C ILE A 18 -5.06 -7.49 16.69
N PRO A 19 -5.48 -7.47 17.96
CA PRO A 19 -6.11 -8.62 18.58
C PRO A 19 -7.32 -9.13 17.79
N PRO A 20 -7.44 -10.45 17.55
CA PRO A 20 -8.49 -11.03 16.70
C PRO A 20 -9.91 -10.63 17.08
N GLU A 21 -10.19 -10.50 18.37
CA GLU A 21 -11.50 -10.08 18.89
C GLU A 21 -11.83 -8.63 18.53
N ILE A 22 -10.81 -7.74 18.55
CA ILE A 22 -10.98 -6.32 18.16
C ILE A 22 -11.21 -6.22 16.68
N PHE A 23 -10.45 -6.97 15.87
CA PHE A 23 -10.63 -6.99 14.43
C PHE A 23 -12.02 -7.52 14.05
N ARG A 24 -12.46 -8.63 14.66
CA ARG A 24 -13.78 -9.22 14.41
C ARG A 24 -14.89 -8.24 14.79
N ALA A 25 -14.81 -7.64 15.98
CA ALA A 25 -15.80 -6.66 16.42
C ALA A 25 -15.87 -5.45 15.48
N THR A 26 -14.74 -5.02 14.92
CA THR A 26 -14.71 -3.93 13.93
C THR A 26 -15.43 -4.34 12.64
N LEU A 27 -15.23 -5.56 12.16
CA LEU A 27 -15.88 -6.09 10.96
C LEU A 27 -17.40 -6.26 11.18
N GLU A 28 -17.80 -6.92 12.28
CA GLU A 28 -19.21 -7.22 12.59
C GLU A 28 -20.06 -5.98 12.80
N HIS A 29 -19.47 -4.92 13.33
CA HIS A 29 -20.16 -3.67 13.65
C HIS A 29 -19.85 -2.53 12.69
N LEU A 30 -19.29 -2.83 11.52
CA LEU A 30 -18.95 -1.82 10.53
C LEU A 30 -20.21 -1.15 9.96
N ASN A 31 -20.33 0.14 10.21
CA ASN A 31 -21.39 1.02 9.70
C ASN A 31 -20.89 2.47 9.71
N GLU A 32 -21.63 3.41 9.16
CA GLU A 32 -21.21 4.82 9.07
C GLU A 32 -20.86 5.43 10.43
N ALA A 33 -21.60 5.09 11.48
CA ALA A 33 -21.37 5.64 12.82
C ALA A 33 -20.09 5.08 13.44
N SER A 34 -19.86 3.76 13.32
CA SER A 34 -18.64 3.12 13.80
C SER A 34 -17.43 3.54 12.97
N LEU A 35 -17.57 3.74 11.65
CA LEU A 35 -16.53 4.24 10.78
C LEU A 35 -16.08 5.65 11.19
N LYS A 36 -17.02 6.56 11.49
CA LYS A 36 -16.69 7.90 12.01
C LYS A 36 -15.93 7.85 13.34
N LYS A 37 -16.27 6.89 14.23
CA LYS A 37 -15.52 6.67 15.48
C LYS A 37 -14.14 6.11 15.21
N PHE A 38 -14.02 5.20 14.24
CA PHE A 38 -12.74 4.64 13.80
C PHE A 38 -11.79 5.74 13.32
N TYR A 39 -12.26 6.64 12.44
CA TYR A 39 -11.44 7.76 11.96
C TYR A 39 -10.97 8.69 13.07
N ARG A 40 -11.85 9.00 14.06
CA ARG A 40 -11.46 9.80 15.20
C ARG A 40 -10.36 9.13 16.04
N ARG A 41 -10.44 7.82 16.22
CA ARG A 41 -9.40 7.05 16.94
C ARG A 41 -8.11 6.96 16.14
N MET A 42 -8.22 6.80 14.84
CA MET A 42 -7.08 6.70 13.92
C MET A 42 -6.28 8.00 13.85
N CYS A 43 -6.97 9.12 13.76
CA CYS A 43 -6.36 10.42 13.46
C CYS A 43 -6.14 11.31 14.69
N CYS A 44 -6.92 11.12 15.76
CA CYS A 44 -6.93 12.00 16.94
C CYS A 44 -6.99 13.48 16.51
N GLU A 45 -5.94 14.26 16.82
CA GLU A 45 -5.81 15.68 16.47
C GLU A 45 -5.65 15.95 14.96
N HIS A 46 -5.24 14.95 14.17
CA HIS A 46 -5.03 15.08 12.71
C HIS A 46 -6.28 14.77 11.88
N LEU A 47 -7.46 14.74 12.50
CA LEU A 47 -8.69 14.36 11.82
C LEU A 47 -9.06 15.30 10.66
N ASP A 48 -8.80 16.60 10.80
CA ASP A 48 -9.15 17.59 9.78
C ASP A 48 -8.23 17.46 8.57
N ASP A 49 -6.95 17.22 8.79
CA ASP A 49 -5.98 16.93 7.72
C ASP A 49 -6.36 15.67 6.94
N PHE A 50 -6.84 14.64 7.65
CA PHE A 50 -7.29 13.40 7.04
C PHE A 50 -8.55 13.60 6.17
N LYS A 51 -9.48 14.46 6.60
CA LYS A 51 -10.72 14.75 5.86
C LYS A 51 -10.48 15.35 4.49
N GLU A 52 -9.40 16.13 4.31
CA GLU A 52 -9.04 16.71 3.00
C GLU A 52 -8.65 15.64 1.97
N ALA A 53 -8.16 14.49 2.44
CA ALA A 53 -7.74 13.36 1.61
C ALA A 53 -8.70 12.16 1.69
N PHE A 54 -9.95 12.38 2.14
CA PHE A 54 -10.90 11.31 2.45
C PHE A 54 -11.26 10.51 1.18
N PRO A 55 -11.03 9.20 1.16
CA PRO A 55 -11.45 8.38 0.02
C PRO A 55 -12.97 8.25 0.01
N GLU A 56 -13.62 8.61 -1.09
CA GLU A 56 -15.02 8.31 -1.35
C GLU A 56 -15.16 6.80 -1.63
N ARG A 57 -15.57 6.07 -0.62
CA ARG A 57 -15.80 4.62 -0.74
C ARG A 57 -17.12 4.23 -0.09
N ASP A 58 -17.86 3.36 -0.76
CA ASP A 58 -19.09 2.83 -0.21
C ASP A 58 -18.82 1.78 0.90
N MET A 59 -19.80 1.61 1.78
CA MET A 59 -19.68 0.74 2.95
C MET A 59 -19.49 -0.74 2.60
N ASN A 60 -20.08 -1.21 1.51
CA ASN A 60 -19.94 -2.60 1.08
C ASN A 60 -18.53 -2.88 0.61
N SER A 61 -17.94 -1.95 -0.16
CA SER A 61 -16.55 -2.03 -0.60
C SER A 61 -15.57 -2.06 0.59
N LEU A 62 -15.81 -1.24 1.61
CA LEU A 62 -14.99 -1.25 2.84
C LEU A 62 -15.14 -2.55 3.63
N TYR A 63 -16.37 -3.07 3.73
CA TYR A 63 -16.64 -4.35 4.40
C TYR A 63 -15.95 -5.51 3.69
N ASP A 64 -16.09 -5.60 2.36
CA ASP A 64 -15.49 -6.67 1.56
C ASP A 64 -13.97 -6.65 1.63
N GLU A 65 -13.35 -5.46 1.61
CA GLU A 65 -11.91 -5.33 1.77
C GLU A 65 -11.45 -5.76 3.17
N LEU A 66 -12.12 -5.29 4.22
CA LEU A 66 -11.76 -5.65 5.59
C LEU A 66 -11.92 -7.16 5.82
N ARG A 67 -12.99 -7.77 5.29
CA ARG A 67 -13.21 -9.21 5.31
C ARG A 67 -12.09 -9.95 4.58
N ALA A 68 -11.75 -9.51 3.38
CA ALA A 68 -10.67 -10.12 2.58
C ALA A 68 -9.31 -10.03 3.29
N ILE A 69 -9.03 -8.94 3.98
CA ILE A 69 -7.82 -8.81 4.82
C ILE A 69 -7.82 -9.89 5.91
N GLY A 70 -8.94 -10.06 6.62
CA GLY A 70 -9.06 -11.09 7.67
C GLY A 70 -8.87 -12.51 7.16
N GLU A 71 -9.47 -12.84 6.02
CA GLU A 71 -9.34 -14.14 5.37
C GLU A 71 -7.92 -14.41 4.86
N ASN A 72 -7.31 -13.44 4.19
CA ASN A 72 -5.98 -13.61 3.58
C ASN A 72 -4.84 -13.73 4.60
N ILE A 73 -4.94 -13.09 5.75
CA ILE A 73 -3.91 -13.19 6.81
C ILE A 73 -3.74 -14.65 7.28
N THR A 74 -4.80 -15.44 7.24
CA THR A 74 -4.78 -16.84 7.67
C THR A 74 -4.35 -17.83 6.58
N LEU A 75 -4.43 -17.45 5.31
CA LEU A 75 -4.32 -18.38 4.18
C LEU A 75 -2.95 -18.40 3.49
N HIS A 76 -2.14 -17.37 3.64
CA HIS A 76 -0.89 -17.24 2.88
C HIS A 76 0.34 -17.19 3.77
N PRO A 77 1.38 -18.01 3.50
CA PRO A 77 2.67 -17.85 4.15
C PRO A 77 3.22 -16.46 3.82
N ARG A 78 3.62 -15.73 4.84
CA ARG A 78 4.12 -14.37 4.69
C ARG A 78 5.48 -14.40 3.98
N PRO A 79 5.68 -13.60 2.92
CA PRO A 79 7.00 -13.43 2.36
C PRO A 79 7.90 -12.82 3.44
N ARG A 80 9.09 -13.41 3.64
CA ARG A 80 10.09 -12.83 4.54
C ARG A 80 10.65 -11.57 3.87
N PHE A 81 10.17 -10.42 4.32
CA PHE A 81 10.70 -9.14 3.89
C PHE A 81 11.63 -8.57 4.95
N ARG A 82 12.76 -8.01 4.54
CA ARG A 82 13.68 -7.37 5.47
C ARG A 82 13.34 -5.88 5.60
N TRP A 83 12.88 -5.53 6.77
CA TRP A 83 12.61 -4.14 7.14
C TRP A 83 13.86 -3.53 7.77
N ASP A 84 14.22 -2.31 7.36
CA ASP A 84 15.34 -1.58 7.92
C ASP A 84 14.94 -0.82 9.18
N LYS A 85 13.69 -0.36 9.24
CA LYS A 85 13.17 0.46 10.33
C LYS A 85 11.67 0.26 10.52
N ALA A 86 11.23 0.36 11.79
CA ALA A 86 9.82 0.48 12.15
C ALA A 86 9.59 1.77 12.94
N ILE A 87 8.57 2.53 12.56
CA ILE A 87 8.13 3.75 13.24
C ILE A 87 6.78 3.45 13.86
N ILE A 88 6.66 3.68 15.16
CA ILE A 88 5.49 3.32 15.96
C ILE A 88 4.96 4.56 16.66
N GLY A 89 3.68 4.88 16.44
CA GLY A 89 2.96 5.88 17.20
C GLY A 89 2.58 5.34 18.58
N THR A 90 3.08 5.96 19.65
CA THR A 90 2.79 5.49 21.02
C THR A 90 1.35 5.70 21.44
N ARG A 91 0.64 6.61 20.75
CA ARG A 91 -0.80 6.88 20.93
C ARG A 91 -1.69 6.20 19.90
N ASP A 92 -1.19 5.17 19.22
CA ASP A 92 -1.94 4.42 18.23
C ASP A 92 -3.10 3.65 18.89
N LEU A 93 -4.34 4.08 18.62
CA LEU A 93 -5.58 3.48 19.13
C LEU A 93 -6.18 2.43 18.18
N ILE A 94 -5.52 2.16 17.06
CA ILE A 94 -5.95 1.17 16.06
C ILE A 94 -5.09 -0.07 16.16
N PHE A 95 -3.77 0.11 16.09
CA PHE A 95 -2.81 -0.96 16.18
C PHE A 95 -2.01 -0.82 17.48
N PRO A 96 -2.20 -1.67 18.48
CA PRO A 96 -1.60 -1.46 19.81
C PRO A 96 -0.07 -1.29 19.72
N ALA A 97 0.44 -0.16 20.20
CA ALA A 97 1.86 0.17 20.13
C ALA A 97 2.74 -0.93 20.74
N ARG A 98 2.32 -1.51 21.88
CA ARG A 98 3.02 -2.63 22.51
C ARG A 98 3.15 -3.84 21.57
N ASN A 99 2.10 -4.18 20.84
CA ASN A 99 2.12 -5.31 19.92
C ASN A 99 3.03 -5.04 18.73
N GLN A 100 3.10 -3.78 18.29
CA GLN A 100 4.04 -3.37 17.25
C GLN A 100 5.49 -3.50 17.73
N VAL A 101 5.80 -3.02 18.95
CA VAL A 101 7.13 -3.20 19.56
C VAL A 101 7.49 -4.68 19.64
N ASN A 102 6.59 -5.52 20.18
CA ASN A 102 6.82 -6.97 20.30
C ASN A 102 7.09 -7.65 18.93
N ALA A 103 6.45 -7.15 17.86
CA ALA A 103 6.63 -7.72 16.54
C ALA A 103 7.99 -7.41 15.92
N TRP A 104 8.52 -6.21 16.18
CA TRP A 104 9.77 -5.74 15.60
C TRP A 104 10.99 -5.95 16.47
N GLU A 105 10.81 -6.28 17.76
CA GLU A 105 11.91 -6.50 18.70
C GLU A 105 12.89 -7.57 18.20
N GLY A 106 14.17 -7.26 18.23
CA GLY A 106 15.25 -8.15 17.79
C GLY A 106 15.39 -8.35 16.29
N THR A 107 14.49 -7.77 15.47
CA THR A 107 14.54 -7.95 14.00
C THR A 107 14.76 -6.64 13.24
N THR A 108 14.33 -5.52 13.77
CA THR A 108 14.26 -4.24 13.06
C THR A 108 14.56 -3.09 14.04
N VAL A 109 15.14 -2.01 13.54
CA VAL A 109 15.34 -0.79 14.35
C VAL A 109 13.99 -0.12 14.60
N VAL A 110 13.59 -0.03 15.87
CA VAL A 110 12.33 0.60 16.29
C VAL A 110 12.56 2.06 16.65
N GLN A 111 11.70 2.93 16.15
CA GLN A 111 11.57 4.33 16.58
C GLN A 111 10.14 4.59 17.04
N GLU A 112 10.00 5.00 18.29
CA GLU A 112 8.72 5.41 18.85
C GLU A 112 8.55 6.93 18.71
N LEU A 113 7.32 7.37 18.35
CA LEU A 113 6.92 8.76 18.25
C LEU A 113 5.66 8.98 19.09
N ASP A 114 5.52 10.15 19.71
CA ASP A 114 4.29 10.51 20.43
C ASP A 114 3.18 10.95 19.44
N GLU A 115 2.75 10.00 18.59
CA GLU A 115 1.83 10.22 17.49
C GLU A 115 0.70 9.17 17.50
N PRO A 116 -0.49 9.46 16.94
CA PRO A 116 -1.56 8.49 16.73
C PRO A 116 -1.25 7.54 15.56
N HIS A 117 -2.24 6.71 15.18
CA HIS A 117 -2.10 5.81 14.03
C HIS A 117 -1.89 6.57 12.71
N PHE A 118 -2.68 7.60 12.44
CA PHE A 118 -2.50 8.49 11.31
C PHE A 118 -1.82 9.79 11.76
N PHE A 119 -0.69 10.08 11.20
CA PHE A 119 0.03 11.34 11.36
C PHE A 119 0.77 11.69 10.07
N HIS A 120 1.09 12.96 9.89
CA HIS A 120 1.91 13.40 8.77
C HIS A 120 3.36 12.99 8.98
N PHE A 121 3.68 11.78 8.52
CA PHE A 121 5.08 11.41 8.40
C PHE A 121 5.69 12.27 7.28
N ARG A 122 6.37 13.33 7.66
CA ARG A 122 7.32 13.98 6.76
C ARG A 122 8.56 13.10 6.77
N PRO A 123 8.80 12.29 5.72
CA PRO A 123 10.10 11.68 5.61
C PRO A 123 11.07 12.85 5.73
N VAL A 124 12.04 12.74 6.65
CA VAL A 124 13.23 13.59 6.55
C VAL A 124 13.69 13.33 5.12
N VAL A 125 13.40 14.26 4.25
CA VAL A 125 13.97 14.25 2.92
C VAL A 125 15.45 14.36 3.24
N LEU A 126 16.10 13.21 3.32
CA LEU A 126 17.54 13.15 3.17
C LEU A 126 17.72 13.95 1.90
N GLU A 127 18.44 15.07 1.98
CA GLU A 127 18.75 15.95 0.85
C GLU A 127 19.60 15.25 -0.21
N ASN A 128 19.66 13.96 -0.19
CA ASN A 128 19.99 13.13 -1.34
C ASN A 128 18.87 13.36 -2.35
N ARG A 129 18.96 14.52 -3.02
CA ARG A 129 18.28 14.75 -4.30
C ARG A 129 18.46 13.47 -5.07
N LEU A 130 17.35 12.76 -5.28
CA LEU A 130 17.34 11.63 -6.19
C LEU A 130 18.06 12.12 -7.45
N ASP A 131 19.31 11.70 -7.63
CA ASP A 131 20.08 12.14 -8.78
C ASP A 131 19.39 11.59 -10.01
N LYS A 132 18.73 12.49 -10.75
CA LYS A 132 18.00 12.13 -11.96
C LYS A 132 18.89 11.38 -12.96
N ALA A 133 20.20 11.66 -12.96
CA ALA A 133 21.15 10.96 -13.80
C ALA A 133 21.34 9.51 -13.35
N THR A 134 21.47 9.26 -12.06
CA THR A 134 21.55 7.90 -11.48
C THR A 134 20.27 7.12 -11.75
N ILE A 135 19.10 7.74 -11.58
CA ILE A 135 17.81 7.10 -11.89
C ILE A 135 17.75 6.76 -13.38
N LYS A 136 18.05 7.71 -14.26
CA LYS A 136 18.03 7.50 -15.71
C LYS A 136 18.98 6.37 -16.13
N ASN A 137 20.18 6.34 -15.58
CA ASN A 137 21.18 5.30 -15.87
C ASN A 137 20.72 3.92 -15.35
N SER A 138 20.13 3.86 -14.16
CA SER A 138 19.61 2.60 -13.59
C SER A 138 18.47 2.04 -14.45
N PHE A 139 17.53 2.88 -14.86
CA PHE A 139 16.46 2.45 -15.77
C PHE A 139 17.00 2.11 -17.17
N GLY A 140 17.96 2.87 -17.70
CA GLY A 140 18.59 2.60 -18.99
C GLY A 140 19.30 1.24 -18.99
N ASN A 141 20.08 0.94 -17.97
CA ASN A 141 20.80 -0.33 -17.82
C ASN A 141 19.84 -1.52 -17.61
N ALA A 142 18.71 -1.30 -16.91
CA ALA A 142 17.71 -2.33 -16.70
C ALA A 142 16.83 -2.60 -17.93
N ALA A 143 16.76 -1.69 -18.89
CA ALA A 143 15.82 -1.78 -20.01
C ALA A 143 16.00 -3.06 -20.85
N SER A 144 17.23 -3.49 -21.14
CA SER A 144 17.51 -4.70 -21.92
C SER A 144 17.12 -5.98 -21.15
N THR A 145 17.38 -6.02 -19.84
CA THR A 145 16.99 -7.13 -18.97
C THR A 145 15.47 -7.17 -18.82
N TYR A 146 14.85 -6.02 -18.62
CA TYR A 146 13.40 -5.89 -18.52
C TYR A 146 12.68 -6.33 -19.80
N GLU A 147 13.26 -6.01 -20.98
CA GLU A 147 12.72 -6.44 -22.26
C GLU A 147 12.74 -7.97 -22.39
N ARG A 148 13.86 -8.61 -22.01
CA ARG A 148 14.06 -10.05 -22.13
C ARG A 148 13.25 -10.84 -21.10
N GLU A 149 13.22 -10.38 -19.84
CA GLU A 149 12.65 -11.12 -18.72
C GLU A 149 11.21 -10.70 -18.38
N GLY A 150 10.72 -9.63 -18.97
CA GLY A 150 9.38 -9.09 -18.73
C GLY A 150 8.24 -9.88 -19.38
N LEU A 151 8.18 -11.22 -19.17
CA LEU A 151 7.16 -12.10 -19.75
C LEU A 151 5.75 -11.76 -19.23
N ILE A 152 5.62 -11.43 -17.94
CA ILE A 152 4.35 -11.05 -17.32
C ILE A 152 3.84 -9.76 -17.93
N GLN A 153 4.70 -8.76 -18.09
CA GLN A 153 4.36 -7.47 -18.69
C GLN A 153 3.93 -7.63 -20.16
N SER A 154 4.61 -8.49 -20.89
CA SER A 154 4.24 -8.80 -22.29
C SER A 154 2.88 -9.47 -22.38
N ARG A 155 2.56 -10.37 -21.42
CA ARG A 155 1.24 -11.01 -21.33
C ARG A 155 0.15 -10.01 -20.98
N ILE A 156 0.40 -9.13 -20.01
CA ILE A 156 -0.55 -8.07 -19.61
C ILE A 156 -0.79 -7.11 -20.79
N ALA A 157 0.27 -6.70 -21.51
CA ALA A 157 0.13 -5.82 -22.67
C ALA A 157 -0.78 -6.43 -23.75
N ARG A 158 -0.62 -7.72 -24.05
CA ARG A 158 -1.50 -8.44 -24.99
C ARG A 158 -2.94 -8.50 -24.47
N GLN A 159 -3.14 -8.86 -23.19
CA GLN A 159 -4.49 -8.93 -22.60
C GLN A 159 -5.19 -7.57 -22.58
N LEU A 160 -4.44 -6.47 -22.40
CA LEU A 160 -5.00 -5.12 -22.48
C LEU A 160 -5.40 -4.79 -23.92
N ASN A 161 -4.54 -5.11 -24.89
CA ASN A 161 -4.86 -4.93 -26.31
C ASN A 161 -6.11 -5.71 -26.72
N ASP A 162 -6.23 -6.96 -26.29
CA ASP A 162 -7.41 -7.81 -26.57
C ASP A 162 -8.72 -7.27 -25.94
N LYS A 163 -8.61 -6.48 -24.87
CA LYS A 163 -9.75 -5.84 -24.21
C LYS A 163 -10.15 -4.50 -24.81
N ILE A 164 -9.33 -3.93 -25.69
CA ILE A 164 -9.72 -2.74 -26.45
C ILE A 164 -10.88 -3.15 -27.33
N PRO A 165 -12.12 -2.63 -27.10
CA PRO A 165 -13.29 -3.14 -27.80
C PRO A 165 -13.13 -2.96 -29.30
N SER A 166 -13.37 -4.01 -30.07
CA SER A 166 -13.51 -3.97 -31.54
C SER A 166 -14.60 -2.97 -32.02
N ARG A 167 -15.36 -2.41 -31.10
CA ARG A 167 -16.33 -1.31 -31.34
C ARG A 167 -15.66 0.04 -31.60
N LEU A 168 -14.37 0.20 -31.36
CA LEU A 168 -13.58 1.33 -31.84
C LEU A 168 -13.18 1.12 -33.32
N ASN A 169 -14.07 0.54 -34.14
CA ASN A 169 -13.96 0.48 -35.61
C ASN A 169 -13.92 1.86 -36.30
N LYS A 170 -13.62 2.91 -35.56
CA LYS A 170 -13.24 4.21 -36.08
C LYS A 170 -11.72 4.27 -36.03
N CYS A 171 -11.09 4.68 -37.12
CA CYS A 171 -9.67 4.99 -37.14
C CYS A 171 -9.32 5.83 -35.91
N ILE A 172 -8.45 5.30 -35.04
CA ILE A 172 -7.92 6.07 -33.92
C ILE A 172 -6.74 6.85 -34.49
N ASP A 173 -6.92 8.14 -34.66
CA ASP A 173 -5.88 9.01 -35.24
C ASP A 173 -4.76 9.31 -34.25
N ASN A 174 -5.04 9.25 -32.96
CA ASN A 174 -4.08 9.59 -31.91
C ASN A 174 -4.23 8.69 -30.69
N ILE A 175 -3.14 8.17 -30.17
CA ILE A 175 -3.06 7.40 -28.92
C ILE A 175 -2.07 8.06 -27.99
N LEU A 176 -2.46 8.31 -26.75
CA LEU A 176 -1.56 8.73 -25.67
C LEU A 176 -1.33 7.56 -24.71
N GLU A 177 -0.10 7.09 -24.63
CA GLU A 177 0.34 6.09 -23.66
C GLU A 177 1.21 6.77 -22.59
N ILE A 178 0.79 6.69 -21.31
CA ILE A 178 1.54 7.22 -20.18
C ILE A 178 2.31 6.07 -19.53
N GLY A 179 3.65 6.23 -19.40
CA GLY A 179 4.50 5.21 -18.81
C GLY A 179 4.80 4.03 -19.74
N CYS A 180 4.97 4.29 -21.04
CA CYS A 180 5.21 3.27 -22.07
C CYS A 180 6.39 2.34 -21.78
N GLY A 181 7.35 2.74 -20.92
CA GLY A 181 8.55 1.94 -20.62
C GLY A 181 9.33 1.57 -21.87
N THR A 182 9.50 0.27 -22.13
CA THR A 182 10.15 -0.25 -23.36
C THR A 182 9.18 -0.39 -24.54
N GLY A 183 7.97 0.13 -24.44
CA GLY A 183 6.97 0.12 -25.52
C GLY A 183 6.29 -1.23 -25.75
N LYS A 184 6.17 -2.07 -24.74
CA LYS A 184 5.53 -3.40 -24.88
C LYS A 184 4.06 -3.30 -25.28
N LEU A 185 3.30 -2.36 -24.70
CA LEU A 185 1.91 -2.13 -25.09
C LEU A 185 1.85 -1.38 -26.42
N THR A 186 2.68 -0.34 -26.60
CA THR A 186 2.77 0.41 -27.88
C THR A 186 2.86 -0.52 -29.08
N ARG A 187 3.74 -1.54 -29.01
CA ARG A 187 3.92 -2.54 -30.08
C ARG A 187 2.71 -3.45 -30.32
N CYS A 188 1.79 -3.51 -29.38
CA CYS A 188 0.54 -4.25 -29.58
C CYS A 188 -0.55 -3.38 -30.22
N LEU A 189 -0.41 -2.06 -30.16
CA LEU A 189 -1.40 -1.08 -30.63
C LEU A 189 -1.15 -0.62 -32.07
N ILE A 190 0.06 -0.86 -32.58
CA ILE A 190 0.49 -0.57 -33.96
C ILE A 190 0.42 -1.83 -34.80
#